data_ea92d906f6c760c37752a6017544d682
#
_entry.id   ea92d906f6c760c37752a6017544d682
#
_cell.length_a   1.000
_cell.length_b   1.000
_cell.length_c   1.000
_cell.angle_alpha   90.00
_cell.angle_beta   90.00
_cell.angle_gamma   90.00
#
_symmetry.space_group_name_H-M   'P 1'
#
loop_
_entity.id
_entity.type
_entity.pdbx_description
1 polymer ?
#
loop_
_entity_poly.entity_id
_entity_poly.type
_entity_poly.pdbx_seq_one_letter_code
_entity_poly.pdbx_strand_id
1 'polypeptide(L)'
;MRNYVKWLTACVAVAVLPILAAAEKLGDAGPRIPTVGEGTLVPVETPAGTFNVWTKKVGEDPTIKVLLLHGGPGATHEQWESVEQYLVSAGIEFYYYDQLGSYFSDQPDEPTLWTTERFVEEVEQVRQALGLGPDNFYLVGQSWGGLLAIEYALKYQENLKGLVISNMMASIPAYNRYAAEVLMADMDPAVLDEAQGVRSSRGLPQRALHGPVGRTSLRGPYLAHACRPVAGRD
;
A
#
# COMPACT_ATOMS: atom_id res chain seq x y z
N MET A 1 -26.53 9.70 22.58
CA MET A 1 -25.42 8.76 22.64
C MET A 1 -25.79 7.27 22.61
N ARG A 2 -27.03 6.84 22.94
CA ARG A 2 -27.44 5.41 22.97
C ARG A 2 -27.78 4.76 21.63
N ASN A 3 -27.99 5.50 20.57
CA ASN A 3 -28.42 4.99 19.27
C ASN A 3 -27.30 4.77 18.24
N TYR A 4 -26.13 5.36 18.43
CA TYR A 4 -24.98 5.18 17.53
C TYR A 4 -24.27 3.82 17.71
N VAL A 5 -24.28 3.27 18.91
CA VAL A 5 -23.64 1.98 19.22
C VAL A 5 -24.36 0.80 18.55
N LYS A 6 -25.69 0.90 18.32
CA LYS A 6 -26.46 -0.18 17.69
C LYS A 6 -26.21 -0.31 16.18
N TRP A 7 -25.80 0.76 15.51
CA TRP A 7 -25.49 0.73 14.06
C TRP A 7 -24.09 0.21 13.78
N LEU A 8 -23.13 0.48 14.66
CA LEU A 8 -21.76 -0.04 14.54
C LEU A 8 -21.71 -1.57 14.72
N THR A 9 -22.54 -2.14 15.60
CA THR A 9 -22.62 -3.59 15.79
C THR A 9 -23.27 -4.31 14.60
N ALA A 10 -24.21 -3.67 13.90
CA ALA A 10 -24.85 -4.27 12.72
C ALA A 10 -23.95 -4.29 11.48
N CYS A 11 -23.13 -3.26 11.26
CA CYS A 11 -22.21 -3.18 10.12
C CYS A 11 -21.03 -4.16 10.24
N VAL A 12 -20.55 -4.43 11.45
CA VAL A 12 -19.45 -5.38 11.68
C VAL A 12 -19.93 -6.83 11.53
N ALA A 13 -21.17 -7.13 11.90
CA ALA A 13 -21.71 -8.50 11.80
C ALA A 13 -21.95 -8.96 10.34
N VAL A 14 -22.27 -8.05 9.43
CA VAL A 14 -22.53 -8.39 8.01
C VAL A 14 -21.26 -8.68 7.22
N ALA A 15 -20.13 -8.08 7.60
CA ALA A 15 -18.84 -8.28 6.93
C ALA A 15 -18.06 -9.52 7.42
N VAL A 16 -18.31 -9.99 8.65
CA VAL A 16 -17.56 -11.08 9.26
C VAL A 16 -18.15 -12.46 8.92
N LEU A 17 -19.46 -12.56 8.72
CA LEU A 17 -20.14 -13.85 8.42
C LEU A 17 -19.65 -14.54 7.13
N PRO A 18 -19.41 -13.87 5.99
CA PRO A 18 -18.86 -14.54 4.81
C PRO A 18 -17.38 -14.91 4.95
N ILE A 19 -16.61 -14.18 5.77
CA ILE A 19 -15.20 -14.47 6.04
C ILE A 19 -15.06 -15.75 6.89
N LEU A 20 -15.92 -15.95 7.90
CA LEU A 20 -15.94 -17.15 8.72
C LEU A 20 -16.41 -18.38 7.95
N ALA A 21 -17.37 -18.23 7.06
CA ALA A 21 -17.85 -19.33 6.21
C ALA A 21 -16.82 -19.75 5.13
N ALA A 22 -15.93 -18.85 4.72
CA ALA A 22 -14.82 -19.18 3.84
C ALA A 22 -13.67 -19.87 4.58
N ALA A 23 -13.46 -19.55 5.86
CA ALA A 23 -12.41 -20.17 6.68
C ALA A 23 -12.67 -21.66 6.98
N GLU A 24 -13.92 -22.10 7.05
CA GLU A 24 -14.28 -23.52 7.25
C GLU A 24 -13.99 -24.42 6.05
N LYS A 25 -13.79 -23.86 4.86
CA LYS A 25 -13.43 -24.62 3.63
C LYS A 25 -11.93 -24.72 3.39
N LEU A 26 -11.12 -24.07 4.20
CA LEU A 26 -9.68 -24.08 4.11
C LEU A 26 -9.12 -25.32 4.78
N GLY A 27 -9.06 -26.43 4.06
CA GLY A 27 -8.26 -27.58 4.43
C GLY A 27 -6.78 -27.19 4.49
N ASP A 28 -6.08 -27.84 5.38
CA ASP A 28 -4.71 -27.77 5.86
C ASP A 28 -3.59 -27.58 4.80
N ALA A 29 -3.67 -26.54 3.98
CA ALA A 29 -2.56 -26.10 3.14
C ALA A 29 -1.73 -25.09 3.94
N GLY A 30 -0.68 -25.58 4.59
CA GLY A 30 0.31 -24.74 5.24
C GLY A 30 0.83 -23.63 4.32
N PRO A 31 1.43 -22.56 4.88
CA PRO A 31 1.88 -21.41 4.12
C PRO A 31 2.85 -21.87 3.01
N ARG A 32 2.45 -21.65 1.75
CA ARG A 32 3.38 -21.81 0.63
C ARG A 32 4.33 -20.62 0.67
N ILE A 33 5.60 -20.88 0.83
CA ILE A 33 6.66 -19.88 0.64
C ILE A 33 6.71 -19.60 -0.87
N PRO A 34 6.43 -18.36 -1.33
CA PRO A 34 6.55 -18.02 -2.74
C PRO A 34 7.99 -18.23 -3.19
N THR A 35 8.19 -18.84 -4.36
CA THR A 35 9.51 -18.96 -4.96
C THR A 35 9.97 -17.59 -5.41
N VAL A 36 11.01 -17.07 -4.78
CA VAL A 36 11.70 -15.84 -5.17
C VAL A 36 12.19 -16.02 -6.62
N GLY A 37 11.80 -15.12 -7.52
CA GLY A 37 12.29 -15.08 -8.90
C GLY A 37 11.27 -15.36 -10.01
N GLU A 38 10.03 -15.73 -9.69
CA GLU A 38 8.97 -15.93 -10.69
C GLU A 38 8.15 -14.65 -10.89
N GLY A 39 8.68 -13.68 -11.59
CA GLY A 39 7.97 -12.45 -11.93
C GLY A 39 8.33 -11.95 -13.31
N THR A 40 7.64 -10.90 -13.75
CA THR A 40 7.85 -10.22 -15.02
C THR A 40 8.26 -8.79 -14.75
N LEU A 41 9.28 -8.31 -15.43
CA LEU A 41 9.68 -6.91 -15.41
C LEU A 41 8.84 -6.13 -16.43
N VAL A 42 8.19 -5.08 -15.96
CA VAL A 42 7.41 -4.14 -16.77
C VAL A 42 8.22 -2.86 -16.91
N PRO A 43 8.58 -2.46 -18.15
CA PRO A 43 9.23 -1.18 -18.37
C PRO A 43 8.26 -0.03 -18.13
N VAL A 44 8.68 0.97 -17.37
CA VAL A 44 7.93 2.19 -17.09
C VAL A 44 8.74 3.41 -17.51
N GLU A 45 8.11 4.29 -18.25
CA GLU A 45 8.69 5.55 -18.70
C GLU A 45 8.60 6.61 -17.60
N THR A 46 9.70 7.30 -17.37
CA THR A 46 9.78 8.37 -16.39
C THR A 46 10.51 9.59 -16.98
N PRO A 47 10.42 10.77 -16.35
CA PRO A 47 11.20 11.94 -16.79
C PRO A 47 12.72 11.73 -16.82
N ALA A 48 13.24 10.74 -16.08
CA ALA A 48 14.66 10.41 -16.00
C ALA A 48 15.06 9.19 -16.86
N GLY A 49 14.14 8.64 -17.65
CA GLY A 49 14.35 7.47 -18.51
C GLY A 49 13.44 6.30 -18.17
N THR A 50 13.68 5.18 -18.83
CA THR A 50 12.94 3.93 -18.65
C THR A 50 13.54 3.10 -17.54
N PHE A 51 12.71 2.62 -16.63
CA PHE A 51 13.08 1.70 -15.54
C PHE A 51 12.15 0.50 -15.54
N ASN A 52 12.58 -0.59 -14.91
CA ASN A 52 11.78 -1.80 -14.80
C ASN A 52 11.15 -1.90 -13.42
N VAL A 53 9.87 -2.20 -13.37
CA VAL A 53 9.17 -2.56 -12.14
C VAL A 53 8.77 -4.03 -12.20
N TRP A 54 8.90 -4.71 -11.06
CA TRP A 54 8.61 -6.12 -10.96
C TRP A 54 7.13 -6.36 -10.64
N THR A 55 6.54 -7.35 -11.35
CA THR A 55 5.18 -7.83 -11.11
C THR A 55 5.15 -9.35 -11.13
N LYS A 56 4.23 -9.95 -10.36
CA LYS A 56 3.97 -11.40 -10.41
C LYS A 56 2.48 -11.66 -10.42
N LYS A 57 2.02 -12.35 -11.46
CA LYS A 57 0.64 -12.83 -11.58
C LYS A 57 0.44 -14.08 -10.73
N VAL A 58 -0.71 -14.14 -10.02
CA VAL A 58 -1.17 -15.34 -9.30
C VAL A 58 -2.65 -15.56 -9.62
N GLY A 59 -3.01 -16.80 -9.86
CA GLY A 59 -4.37 -17.18 -10.24
C GLY A 59 -4.73 -16.87 -11.68
N GLU A 60 -5.97 -17.19 -12.05
CA GLU A 60 -6.54 -16.90 -13.37
C GLU A 60 -8.05 -16.63 -13.23
N ASP A 61 -8.46 -15.41 -13.52
CA ASP A 61 -9.86 -15.02 -13.56
C ASP A 61 -10.06 -13.93 -14.63
N PRO A 62 -10.99 -14.11 -15.57
CA PRO A 62 -11.23 -13.11 -16.62
C PRO A 62 -11.96 -11.86 -16.10
N THR A 63 -12.62 -11.92 -14.95
CA THR A 63 -13.58 -10.93 -14.47
C THR A 63 -13.13 -10.15 -13.23
N ILE A 64 -12.26 -10.76 -12.42
CA ILE A 64 -11.73 -10.16 -11.19
C ILE A 64 -10.20 -10.22 -11.21
N LYS A 65 -9.59 -9.11 -11.57
CA LYS A 65 -8.13 -8.94 -11.62
C LYS A 65 -7.71 -7.83 -10.68
N VAL A 66 -6.92 -8.17 -9.69
CA VAL A 66 -6.54 -7.27 -8.60
C VAL A 66 -5.08 -6.88 -8.72
N LEU A 67 -4.78 -5.59 -8.76
CA LEU A 67 -3.41 -5.08 -8.57
C LEU A 67 -3.22 -4.64 -7.11
N LEU A 68 -2.20 -5.17 -6.45
CA LEU A 68 -1.92 -4.95 -5.03
C LEU A 68 -0.85 -3.89 -4.86
N LEU A 69 -1.21 -2.72 -4.32
CA LEU A 69 -0.27 -1.64 -4.02
C LEU A 69 0.22 -1.73 -2.58
N HIS A 70 1.51 -1.98 -2.42
CA HIS A 70 2.14 -2.02 -1.10
C HIS A 70 2.26 -0.65 -0.44
N GLY A 71 2.43 -0.65 0.87
CA GLY A 71 2.62 0.54 1.70
C GLY A 71 4.04 1.11 1.66
N GLY A 72 4.35 1.92 2.64
CA GLY A 72 5.63 2.59 2.80
C GLY A 72 5.51 4.11 2.66
N PRO A 73 6.01 4.78 1.58
CA PRO A 73 6.63 4.20 0.36
C PRO A 73 7.90 3.38 0.65
N GLY A 74 8.22 2.46 -0.28
CA GLY A 74 9.43 1.61 -0.18
C GLY A 74 9.25 0.33 0.65
N ALA A 75 8.03 -0.11 0.98
CA ALA A 75 7.76 -1.49 1.38
C ALA A 75 7.83 -2.42 0.16
N THR A 76 7.38 -3.65 0.29
CA THR A 76 7.47 -4.67 -0.76
C THR A 76 6.15 -5.41 -0.91
N HIS A 77 6.01 -6.17 -2.00
CA HIS A 77 4.85 -7.04 -2.22
C HIS A 77 4.66 -8.07 -1.10
N GLU A 78 5.71 -8.42 -0.34
CA GLU A 78 5.69 -9.41 0.74
C GLU A 78 4.61 -9.12 1.80
N GLN A 79 4.23 -7.85 1.98
CA GLN A 79 3.13 -7.50 2.89
C GLN A 79 1.80 -8.17 2.51
N TRP A 80 1.63 -8.57 1.24
CA TRP A 80 0.42 -9.19 0.71
C TRP A 80 0.45 -10.71 0.71
N GLU A 81 1.60 -11.34 0.98
CA GLU A 81 1.73 -12.81 0.96
C GLU A 81 0.78 -13.49 1.95
N SER A 82 0.50 -12.84 3.08
CA SER A 82 -0.42 -13.38 4.09
C SER A 82 -1.85 -13.54 3.59
N VAL A 83 -2.26 -12.82 2.53
CA VAL A 83 -3.62 -12.89 1.95
C VAL A 83 -3.67 -13.76 0.69
N GLU A 84 -2.54 -14.20 0.15
CA GLU A 84 -2.45 -15.01 -1.07
C GLU A 84 -3.39 -16.21 -1.05
N GLN A 85 -3.32 -17.01 0.01
CA GLN A 85 -4.13 -18.23 0.13
C GLN A 85 -5.64 -17.95 0.06
N TYR A 86 -6.08 -16.80 0.58
CA TYR A 86 -7.50 -16.41 0.57
C TYR A 86 -7.95 -15.98 -0.81
N LEU A 87 -7.13 -15.20 -1.51
CA LEU A 87 -7.43 -14.76 -2.88
C LEU A 87 -7.43 -15.96 -3.84
N VAL A 88 -6.44 -16.84 -3.75
CA VAL A 88 -6.39 -18.07 -4.53
C VAL A 88 -7.59 -18.97 -4.28
N SER A 89 -7.98 -19.15 -2.99
CA SER A 89 -9.15 -19.98 -2.63
C SER A 89 -10.47 -19.38 -3.13
N ALA A 90 -10.54 -18.06 -3.26
CA ALA A 90 -11.69 -17.35 -3.82
C ALA A 90 -11.71 -17.35 -5.36
N GLY A 91 -10.68 -17.91 -6.03
CA GLY A 91 -10.54 -17.93 -7.47
C GLY A 91 -10.20 -16.55 -8.08
N ILE A 92 -9.67 -15.64 -7.31
CA ILE A 92 -9.33 -14.28 -7.74
C ILE A 92 -7.95 -14.27 -8.42
N GLU A 93 -7.84 -13.68 -9.61
CA GLU A 93 -6.56 -13.35 -10.23
C GLU A 93 -6.02 -12.07 -9.61
N PHE A 94 -4.77 -12.08 -9.20
CA PHE A 94 -4.14 -10.87 -8.64
C PHE A 94 -2.68 -10.75 -9.04
N TYR A 95 -2.16 -9.53 -8.91
CA TYR A 95 -0.82 -9.17 -9.27
C TYR A 95 -0.12 -8.56 -8.08
N TYR A 96 0.97 -9.18 -7.66
CA TYR A 96 1.99 -8.52 -6.87
C TYR A 96 2.70 -7.48 -7.71
N TYR A 97 3.15 -6.42 -7.08
CA TYR A 97 3.83 -5.32 -7.72
C TYR A 97 4.76 -4.63 -6.73
N ASP A 98 6.04 -4.61 -7.05
CA ASP A 98 7.02 -3.78 -6.34
C ASP A 98 7.15 -2.45 -7.09
N GLN A 99 6.80 -1.35 -6.43
CA GLN A 99 6.89 -0.01 -7.00
C GLN A 99 8.35 0.36 -7.27
N LEU A 100 8.61 1.26 -8.21
CA LEU A 100 9.97 1.74 -8.50
C LEU A 100 10.67 2.19 -7.21
N GLY A 101 11.91 1.75 -7.01
CA GLY A 101 12.65 1.96 -5.78
C GLY A 101 12.43 0.88 -4.72
N SER A 102 11.62 -0.14 -4.99
CA SER A 102 11.32 -1.22 -4.04
C SER A 102 11.84 -2.56 -4.55
N TYR A 103 12.43 -3.32 -3.67
CA TYR A 103 12.84 -4.73 -3.72
C TYR A 103 13.33 -5.25 -5.08
N PHE A 104 12.47 -5.88 -5.89
CA PHE A 104 12.84 -6.46 -7.19
C PHE A 104 12.76 -5.48 -8.36
N SER A 105 12.24 -4.29 -8.13
CA SER A 105 12.21 -3.21 -9.12
C SER A 105 13.53 -2.45 -9.15
N ASP A 106 13.78 -1.74 -10.26
CA ASP A 106 14.93 -0.86 -10.37
C ASP A 106 14.93 0.19 -9.26
N GLN A 107 16.11 0.57 -8.78
CA GLN A 107 16.31 1.48 -7.65
C GLN A 107 17.20 2.67 -8.05
N PRO A 108 16.67 3.59 -8.89
CA PRO A 108 17.44 4.75 -9.36
C PRO A 108 17.75 5.72 -8.21
N ASP A 109 18.96 6.27 -8.23
CA ASP A 109 19.37 7.38 -7.35
C ASP A 109 19.01 8.72 -8.01
N GLU A 110 17.71 8.96 -8.21
CA GLU A 110 17.18 10.16 -8.88
C GLU A 110 16.03 10.77 -8.05
N PRO A 111 16.33 11.79 -7.24
CA PRO A 111 15.35 12.38 -6.31
C PRO A 111 14.10 12.96 -6.97
N THR A 112 14.15 13.31 -8.25
CA THR A 112 13.01 13.89 -8.97
C THR A 112 11.91 12.88 -9.27
N LEU A 113 12.21 11.58 -9.16
CA LEU A 113 11.26 10.49 -9.37
C LEU A 113 10.32 10.24 -8.19
N TRP A 114 10.60 10.79 -7.03
CA TRP A 114 9.87 10.49 -5.81
C TRP A 114 8.71 11.46 -5.56
N THR A 115 7.75 11.49 -6.50
CA THR A 115 6.52 12.29 -6.40
C THR A 115 5.29 11.39 -6.54
N THR A 116 4.20 11.76 -5.89
CA THR A 116 2.94 11.00 -5.95
C THR A 116 2.42 10.91 -7.38
N GLU A 117 2.51 12.01 -8.13
CA GLU A 117 2.08 12.08 -9.52
C GLU A 117 2.83 11.07 -10.40
N ARG A 118 4.14 10.94 -10.22
CA ARG A 118 4.94 9.96 -10.96
C ARG A 118 4.53 8.54 -10.63
N PHE A 119 4.26 8.22 -9.36
CA PHE A 119 3.79 6.89 -8.95
C PHE A 119 2.39 6.58 -9.51
N VAL A 120 1.51 7.58 -9.64
CA VAL A 120 0.21 7.42 -10.31
C VAL A 120 0.39 7.03 -11.78
N GLU A 121 1.31 7.70 -12.50
CA GLU A 121 1.62 7.34 -13.89
C GLU A 121 2.23 5.95 -14.01
N GLU A 122 3.05 5.55 -13.06
CA GLU A 122 3.63 4.20 -13.00
C GLU A 122 2.53 3.13 -12.87
N VAL A 123 1.58 3.33 -11.94
CA VAL A 123 0.43 2.41 -11.80
C VAL A 123 -0.36 2.30 -13.10
N GLU A 124 -0.58 3.42 -13.81
CA GLU A 124 -1.29 3.39 -15.11
C GLU A 124 -0.51 2.61 -16.16
N GLN A 125 0.80 2.78 -16.26
CA GLN A 125 1.63 2.04 -17.19
C GLN A 125 1.66 0.54 -16.86
N VAL A 126 1.77 0.18 -15.58
CA VAL A 126 1.69 -1.21 -15.11
C VAL A 126 0.33 -1.82 -15.44
N ARG A 127 -0.78 -1.11 -15.17
CA ARG A 127 -2.12 -1.54 -15.53
C ARG A 127 -2.22 -1.86 -17.04
N GLN A 128 -1.73 -0.96 -17.88
CA GLN A 128 -1.76 -1.13 -19.34
C GLN A 128 -0.93 -2.34 -19.77
N ALA A 129 0.28 -2.48 -19.25
CA ALA A 129 1.15 -3.61 -19.57
C ALA A 129 0.56 -4.96 -19.15
N LEU A 130 -0.20 -5.00 -18.05
CA LEU A 130 -0.89 -6.20 -17.56
C LEU A 130 -2.25 -6.45 -18.25
N GLY A 131 -2.70 -5.57 -19.16
CA GLY A 131 -3.98 -5.71 -19.86
C GLY A 131 -5.20 -5.63 -18.94
N LEU A 132 -5.12 -4.83 -17.87
CA LEU A 132 -6.21 -4.61 -16.93
C LEU A 132 -7.12 -3.49 -17.43
N GLY A 133 -8.43 -3.64 -17.31
CA GLY A 133 -9.40 -2.68 -17.86
C GLY A 133 -10.66 -2.54 -17.03
N PRO A 134 -11.58 -1.63 -17.41
CA PRO A 134 -12.76 -1.28 -16.62
C PRO A 134 -13.69 -2.46 -16.35
N ASP A 135 -13.62 -3.51 -17.16
CA ASP A 135 -14.48 -4.69 -16.98
C ASP A 135 -13.96 -5.69 -15.95
N ASN A 136 -12.67 -5.60 -15.57
CA ASN A 136 -12.04 -6.58 -14.71
C ASN A 136 -11.07 -6.03 -13.67
N PHE A 137 -10.69 -4.74 -13.73
CA PHE A 137 -9.61 -4.18 -12.92
C PHE A 137 -10.08 -3.69 -11.54
N TYR A 138 -9.55 -4.30 -10.51
CA TYR A 138 -9.68 -3.87 -9.12
C TYR A 138 -8.33 -3.41 -8.59
N LEU A 139 -8.29 -2.25 -7.94
CA LEU A 139 -7.10 -1.71 -7.30
C LEU A 139 -7.23 -1.82 -5.78
N VAL A 140 -6.25 -2.44 -5.15
CA VAL A 140 -6.20 -2.59 -3.69
C VAL A 140 -4.95 -1.94 -3.16
N GLY A 141 -5.09 -0.98 -2.26
CA GLY A 141 -3.97 -0.26 -1.66
C GLY A 141 -4.01 -0.23 -0.14
N GLN A 142 -2.86 -0.42 0.48
CA GLN A 142 -2.71 -0.36 1.93
C GLN A 142 -1.72 0.72 2.33
N SER A 143 -2.05 1.53 3.34
CA SER A 143 -1.20 2.63 3.83
C SER A 143 -0.80 3.59 2.70
N TRP A 144 0.48 3.79 2.39
CA TRP A 144 0.92 4.56 1.22
C TRP A 144 0.25 4.07 -0.09
N GLY A 145 0.16 2.75 -0.29
CA GLY A 145 -0.54 2.18 -1.44
C GLY A 145 -2.01 2.57 -1.48
N GLY A 146 -2.65 2.79 -0.32
CA GLY A 146 -4.01 3.31 -0.22
C GLY A 146 -4.12 4.77 -0.66
N LEU A 147 -3.15 5.62 -0.30
CA LEU A 147 -3.05 6.99 -0.80
C LEU A 147 -2.87 6.99 -2.32
N LEU A 148 -1.93 6.19 -2.81
CA LEU A 148 -1.65 6.06 -4.23
C LEU A 148 -2.90 5.58 -5.01
N ALA A 149 -3.66 4.64 -4.44
CA ALA A 149 -4.90 4.16 -5.02
C ALA A 149 -5.99 5.25 -5.09
N ILE A 150 -6.08 6.13 -4.08
CA ILE A 150 -6.98 7.30 -4.09
C ILE A 150 -6.58 8.26 -5.21
N GLU A 151 -5.31 8.65 -5.27
CA GLU A 151 -4.80 9.59 -6.27
C GLU A 151 -4.94 9.02 -7.71
N TYR A 152 -4.71 7.71 -7.87
CA TYR A 152 -4.99 7.01 -9.12
C TYR A 152 -6.46 7.10 -9.50
N ALA A 153 -7.37 6.80 -8.57
CA ALA A 153 -8.81 6.83 -8.83
C ALA A 153 -9.32 8.25 -9.16
N LEU A 154 -8.74 9.29 -8.56
CA LEU A 154 -9.09 10.68 -8.89
C LEU A 154 -8.71 11.06 -10.31
N LYS A 155 -7.73 10.39 -10.92
CA LYS A 155 -7.26 10.68 -12.28
C LYS A 155 -7.78 9.69 -13.32
N TYR A 156 -7.92 8.41 -12.98
CA TYR A 156 -8.16 7.29 -13.89
C TYR A 156 -9.32 6.38 -13.43
N GLN A 157 -10.33 6.93 -12.75
CA GLN A 157 -11.45 6.14 -12.22
C GLN A 157 -12.20 5.35 -13.29
N GLU A 158 -12.21 5.83 -14.53
CA GLU A 158 -12.87 5.16 -15.66
C GLU A 158 -12.23 3.81 -16.02
N ASN A 159 -11.00 3.56 -15.61
CA ASN A 159 -10.30 2.30 -15.81
C ASN A 159 -10.59 1.27 -14.71
N LEU A 160 -11.21 1.70 -13.60
CA LEU A 160 -11.45 0.87 -12.43
C LEU A 160 -12.84 0.24 -12.45
N LYS A 161 -12.91 -1.07 -12.21
CA LYS A 161 -14.14 -1.76 -11.82
C LYS A 161 -14.42 -1.63 -10.33
N GLY A 162 -13.38 -1.53 -9.52
CA GLY A 162 -13.52 -1.34 -8.08
C GLY A 162 -12.23 -0.91 -7.40
N LEU A 163 -12.38 -0.32 -6.21
CA LEU A 163 -11.30 0.21 -5.39
C LEU A 163 -11.45 -0.28 -3.95
N VAL A 164 -10.36 -0.80 -3.39
CA VAL A 164 -10.28 -1.18 -1.97
C VAL A 164 -9.14 -0.41 -1.32
N ILE A 165 -9.46 0.31 -0.26
CA ILE A 165 -8.50 1.09 0.53
C ILE A 165 -8.42 0.49 1.92
N SER A 166 -7.22 0.10 2.33
CA SER A 166 -6.96 -0.49 3.63
C SER A 166 -5.99 0.38 4.43
N ASN A 167 -6.34 0.64 5.69
CA ASN A 167 -5.49 1.29 6.69
C ASN A 167 -4.86 2.60 6.19
N MET A 168 -5.66 3.45 5.53
CA MET A 168 -5.23 4.75 5.01
C MET A 168 -6.14 5.88 5.51
N MET A 169 -5.52 7.02 5.82
CA MET A 169 -6.22 8.25 6.14
C MET A 169 -6.51 9.06 4.86
N ALA A 170 -7.72 9.62 4.76
CA ALA A 170 -8.10 10.50 3.66
C ALA A 170 -7.48 11.91 3.76
N SER A 171 -6.94 12.26 4.93
CA SER A 171 -6.34 13.57 5.19
C SER A 171 -5.20 13.45 6.20
N ILE A 172 -3.97 13.58 5.73
CA ILE A 172 -2.77 13.60 6.60
C ILE A 172 -2.85 14.71 7.67
N PRO A 173 -3.28 15.94 7.36
CA PRO A 173 -3.42 16.98 8.40
C PRO A 173 -4.46 16.62 9.48
N ALA A 174 -5.60 16.07 9.09
CA ALA A 174 -6.62 15.64 10.04
C ALA A 174 -6.14 14.48 10.91
N TYR A 175 -5.45 13.49 10.30
CA TYR A 175 -4.83 12.39 11.02
C TYR A 175 -3.78 12.86 12.03
N ASN A 176 -2.87 13.74 11.61
CA ASN A 176 -1.83 14.26 12.49
C ASN A 176 -2.40 15.05 13.67
N ARG A 177 -3.48 15.81 13.45
CA ARG A 177 -4.19 16.52 14.51
C ARG A 177 -4.83 15.54 15.48
N TYR A 178 -5.55 14.54 14.99
CA TYR A 178 -6.15 13.52 15.83
C TYR A 178 -5.10 12.75 16.64
N ALA A 179 -3.96 12.41 16.01
CA ALA A 179 -2.86 11.75 16.68
C ALA A 179 -2.29 12.59 17.83
N ALA A 180 -2.12 13.90 17.62
CA ALA A 180 -1.59 14.82 18.63
C ALA A 180 -2.61 15.14 19.75
N GLU A 181 -3.85 15.42 19.38
CA GLU A 181 -4.87 15.93 20.32
C GLU A 181 -5.60 14.81 21.07
N VAL A 182 -5.67 13.61 20.52
CA VAL A 182 -6.41 12.47 21.09
C VAL A 182 -5.48 11.33 21.46
N LEU A 183 -4.76 10.74 20.49
CA LEU A 183 -3.98 9.53 20.77
C LEU A 183 -2.80 9.80 21.68
N MET A 184 -2.04 10.88 21.46
CA MET A 184 -0.91 11.23 22.33
C MET A 184 -1.36 11.75 23.69
N ALA A 185 -2.53 12.39 23.78
CA ALA A 185 -3.06 12.86 25.05
C ALA A 185 -3.48 11.72 25.99
N ASP A 186 -3.85 10.57 25.43
CA ASP A 186 -4.22 9.36 26.19
C ASP A 186 -3.03 8.43 26.48
N MET A 187 -1.82 8.73 25.96
CA MET A 187 -0.64 7.92 26.19
C MET A 187 -0.08 8.14 27.60
N ASP A 188 0.52 7.10 28.16
CA ASP A 188 1.33 7.23 29.37
C ASP A 188 2.45 8.25 29.16
N PRO A 189 2.60 9.27 30.04
CA PRO A 189 3.63 10.29 29.89
C PRO A 189 5.05 9.76 29.72
N ALA A 190 5.40 8.66 30.39
CA ALA A 190 6.72 8.06 30.29
C ALA A 190 6.96 7.46 28.90
N VAL A 191 5.95 6.83 28.31
CA VAL A 191 6.00 6.28 26.93
C VAL A 191 6.08 7.40 25.92
N LEU A 192 5.35 8.50 26.15
CA LEU A 192 5.38 9.68 25.28
C LEU A 192 6.76 10.35 25.28
N ASP A 193 7.36 10.53 26.46
CA ASP A 193 8.70 11.09 26.61
C ASP A 193 9.78 10.21 25.96
N GLU A 194 9.69 8.90 26.11
CA GLU A 194 10.60 7.95 25.44
C GLU A 194 10.46 8.04 23.91
N ALA A 195 9.24 8.04 23.39
CA ALA A 195 8.98 8.15 21.94
C ALA A 195 9.49 9.47 21.36
N GLN A 196 9.36 10.58 22.10
CA GLN A 196 9.87 11.90 21.70
C GLN A 196 11.40 11.95 21.78
N GLY A 197 12.00 11.33 22.79
CA GLY A 197 13.44 11.20 22.98
C GLY A 197 14.09 10.43 21.81
N VAL A 198 13.53 9.27 21.44
CA VAL A 198 13.98 8.49 20.28
C VAL A 198 13.87 9.29 18.97
N ARG A 199 12.79 10.03 18.81
CA ARG A 199 12.58 10.87 17.63
C ARG A 199 13.63 11.98 17.52
N SER A 200 13.92 12.64 18.62
CA SER A 200 14.93 13.71 18.70
C SER A 200 16.35 13.19 18.44
N SER A 201 16.69 12.02 19.00
CA SER A 201 18.03 11.42 18.83
C SER A 201 18.29 10.94 17.40
N ARG A 202 17.23 10.66 16.61
CA ARG A 202 17.34 10.29 15.19
C ARG A 202 17.30 11.47 14.23
N GLY A 203 17.30 12.71 14.72
CA GLY A 203 17.28 13.92 13.88
C GLY A 203 15.99 14.08 13.07
N LEU A 204 14.89 13.45 13.47
CA LEU A 204 13.60 13.53 12.79
C LEU A 204 12.95 14.88 13.08
N PRO A 205 12.62 15.69 12.06
CA PRO A 205 12.13 17.05 12.28
C PRO A 205 10.79 17.07 13.01
N GLN A 206 10.68 17.88 14.05
CA GLN A 206 9.42 18.15 14.78
C GLN A 206 8.34 18.78 13.87
N ARG A 207 8.73 19.34 12.72
CA ARG A 207 7.87 20.09 11.81
C ARG A 207 6.83 19.28 11.05
N ALA A 208 6.89 17.95 11.05
CA ALA A 208 5.95 17.11 10.30
C ALA A 208 4.52 17.13 10.82
N LEU A 209 4.27 17.63 12.04
CA LEU A 209 2.94 17.63 12.66
C LEU A 209 2.16 18.95 12.48
N HIS A 210 2.81 20.08 12.15
CA HIS A 210 2.18 21.40 12.20
C HIS A 210 2.47 22.31 10.99
N GLY A 211 3.01 21.81 9.87
CA GLY A 211 3.29 22.63 8.68
C GLY A 211 2.06 22.85 7.80
N PRO A 212 1.93 24.02 7.11
CA PRO A 212 0.89 24.20 6.11
C PRO A 212 1.13 23.25 4.94
N VAL A 213 0.05 22.55 4.55
CA VAL A 213 0.05 21.56 3.46
C VAL A 213 0.08 22.30 2.13
N GLY A 214 1.28 22.63 1.65
CA GLY A 214 1.51 22.76 0.23
C GLY A 214 1.66 21.36 -0.38
N ARG A 215 1.27 21.18 -1.63
CA ARG A 215 1.37 19.93 -2.42
C ARG A 215 2.57 19.09 -1.96
N THR A 216 2.27 17.91 -1.44
CA THR A 216 3.25 17.06 -0.76
C THR A 216 4.22 16.49 -1.78
N SER A 217 5.26 17.23 -2.13
CA SER A 217 6.42 16.61 -2.73
C SER A 217 7.06 15.74 -1.64
N LEU A 218 7.23 14.46 -1.90
CA LEU A 218 7.96 13.51 -1.03
C LEU A 218 9.46 13.84 -0.96
N ARG A 219 9.83 15.12 -1.05
CA ARG A 219 11.20 15.60 -0.91
C ARG A 219 11.62 15.51 0.55
N GLY A 220 12.21 14.40 0.92
CA GLY A 220 12.82 14.24 2.24
C GLY A 220 13.74 13.02 2.27
N PRO A 221 14.74 12.99 3.17
CA PRO A 221 15.72 11.92 3.28
C PRO A 221 15.14 10.54 3.63
N TYR A 222 13.83 10.44 3.81
CA TYR A 222 13.16 9.21 4.18
C TYR A 222 13.20 8.13 3.10
N LEU A 223 13.10 8.48 1.82
CA LEU A 223 13.15 7.51 0.73
C LEU A 223 14.56 6.95 0.53
N ALA A 224 15.58 7.76 0.72
CA ALA A 224 16.98 7.32 0.58
C ALA A 224 17.41 6.26 1.64
N HIS A 225 16.68 6.15 2.76
CA HIS A 225 16.95 5.15 3.79
C HIS A 225 16.02 3.93 3.72
N ALA A 226 14.83 4.07 3.18
CA ALA A 226 13.88 2.97 3.04
C ALA A 226 14.28 1.98 1.94
N CYS A 227 15.01 2.44 0.92
CA CYS A 227 15.41 1.64 -0.24
C CYS A 227 16.82 1.01 -0.12
N ARG A 228 17.44 0.96 1.06
CA ARG A 228 18.71 0.22 1.22
C ARG A 228 18.41 -1.27 1.41
N PRO A 229 19.01 -2.17 0.61
CA PRO A 229 18.91 -3.60 0.85
C PRO A 229 19.39 -3.90 2.26
N VAL A 230 18.64 -4.66 3.02
CA VAL A 230 19.11 -5.26 4.26
C VAL A 230 20.24 -6.22 3.84
N ALA A 231 21.48 -5.85 4.16
CA ALA A 231 22.65 -6.66 3.87
C ALA A 231 22.46 -8.05 4.47
N GLY A 232 22.56 -9.05 3.60
CA GLY A 232 22.81 -10.46 3.82
C GLY A 232 22.23 -11.10 5.09
N ARG A 233 21.30 -12.02 4.88
CA ARG A 233 21.28 -13.25 5.68
C ARG A 233 21.73 -14.36 4.73
N ASP A 234 22.98 -14.74 4.92
CA ASP A 234 23.49 -16.01 4.44
C ASP A 234 22.75 -17.18 5.10
#